data_65ba10478a0e28934690f1f4309f5d96
#
_entry.id   65ba10478a0e28934690f1f4309f5d96
#
_cell.length_a   1.000
_cell.length_b   1.000
_cell.length_c   1.000
_cell.angle_alpha   90.00
_cell.angle_beta   90.00
_cell.angle_gamma   90.00
#
_symmetry.space_group_name_H-M   'P 1'
#
loop_
_entity.id
_entity.type
_entity.pdbx_description
1 polymer ?
#
loop_
_entity_poly.entity_id
_entity_poly.type
_entity_poly.pdbx_seq_one_letter_code
_entity_poly.pdbx_strand_id
1 'polypeptide(L)'
;MMRSLITTVCLFALPLLASAQSGSLDKIFVLGSEEQRYEQLTSTYSQSLLEACAGDITKAFEGWLDMQQAMDNYANSQNFDLNGVRLWLHVFWAENGQIDQIGFLLRPDSRLVSEDEIKVLLAGFIEQYRLPVQSSQKFNHYTGAAFPTLSQRRGN
;
A
#
# COMPACT_ATOMS: atom_id res chain seq x y z
N MET A 1 24.30 62.80 -3.12
CA MET A 1 22.95 62.21 -3.02
C MET A 1 22.92 60.96 -3.91
N MET A 2 23.17 59.79 -3.34
CA MET A 2 23.06 58.53 -4.08
C MET A 2 22.05 57.65 -3.35
N ARG A 3 20.94 57.37 -4.01
CA ARG A 3 19.89 56.47 -3.53
C ARG A 3 20.25 55.04 -3.92
N SER A 4 20.51 54.22 -2.93
CA SER A 4 20.75 52.79 -3.10
C SER A 4 19.41 52.08 -3.27
N LEU A 5 19.18 51.40 -4.40
CA LEU A 5 18.07 50.53 -4.67
C LEU A 5 18.43 49.11 -4.12
N ILE A 6 17.75 48.68 -3.10
CA ILE A 6 17.82 47.31 -2.63
C ILE A 6 16.79 46.48 -3.40
N THR A 7 17.31 45.63 -4.28
CA THR A 7 16.49 44.68 -5.02
C THR A 7 16.27 43.40 -4.15
N THR A 8 15.07 43.23 -3.64
CA THR A 8 14.69 42.03 -2.90
C THR A 8 14.43 40.90 -3.90
N VAL A 9 15.31 39.91 -3.91
CA VAL A 9 15.09 38.65 -4.65
C VAL A 9 14.23 37.73 -3.81
N CYS A 10 12.95 37.61 -4.17
CA CYS A 10 12.08 36.56 -3.65
C CYS A 10 12.43 35.24 -4.32
N LEU A 11 13.08 34.36 -3.58
CA LEU A 11 13.30 32.97 -3.97
C LEU A 11 12.03 32.18 -3.83
N PHE A 12 11.39 31.88 -4.94
CA PHE A 12 10.25 30.95 -4.98
C PHE A 12 10.77 29.52 -4.89
N ALA A 13 10.69 28.92 -3.71
CA ALA A 13 10.83 27.49 -3.52
C ALA A 13 9.46 26.84 -3.71
N LEU A 14 9.23 26.20 -4.83
CA LEU A 14 8.01 25.42 -5.16
C LEU A 14 8.39 24.06 -5.74
N PRO A 15 7.48 23.11 -5.78
CA PRO A 15 7.19 22.03 -4.86
C PRO A 15 7.66 20.68 -5.44
N LEU A 16 8.62 20.05 -4.81
CA LEU A 16 9.07 18.68 -5.13
C LEU A 16 8.12 17.57 -4.63
N LEU A 17 6.99 17.92 -4.00
CA LEU A 17 6.08 16.95 -3.38
C LEU A 17 5.06 16.31 -4.36
N ALA A 18 4.80 16.93 -5.52
CA ALA A 18 3.80 16.42 -6.45
C ALA A 18 4.28 15.21 -7.28
N SER A 19 5.58 15.05 -7.48
CA SER A 19 6.14 13.98 -8.32
C SER A 19 6.17 12.61 -7.64
N ALA A 20 6.26 12.57 -6.31
CA ALA A 20 6.29 11.30 -5.55
C ALA A 20 4.91 10.63 -5.51
N GLN A 21 3.85 11.39 -5.42
CA GLN A 21 2.47 10.84 -5.35
C GLN A 21 2.00 10.23 -6.66
N SER A 22 2.38 10.76 -7.81
CA SER A 22 2.01 10.17 -9.10
C SER A 22 2.69 8.81 -9.33
N GLY A 23 3.96 8.66 -8.94
CA GLY A 23 4.68 7.39 -9.06
C GLY A 23 4.11 6.26 -8.19
N SER A 24 3.54 6.59 -7.03
CA SER A 24 2.93 5.60 -6.13
C SER A 24 1.52 5.19 -6.57
N LEU A 25 0.76 6.11 -7.17
CA LEU A 25 -0.56 5.80 -7.74
C LEU A 25 -0.48 4.77 -8.87
N ASP A 26 0.56 4.81 -9.69
CA ASP A 26 0.78 3.84 -10.76
C ASP A 26 1.08 2.43 -10.25
N LYS A 27 1.46 2.29 -8.98
CA LYS A 27 1.70 1.00 -8.33
C LYS A 27 0.41 0.34 -7.81
N ILE A 28 -0.72 1.07 -7.81
CA ILE A 28 -2.01 0.58 -7.30
C ILE A 28 -2.97 0.40 -8.48
N PHE A 29 -3.58 -0.77 -8.59
CA PHE A 29 -4.51 -1.07 -9.68
C PHE A 29 -5.72 -1.88 -9.19
N VAL A 30 -6.82 -1.79 -9.93
CA VAL A 30 -8.03 -2.60 -9.66
C VAL A 30 -7.86 -3.97 -10.29
N LEU A 31 -8.07 -5.03 -9.53
CA LEU A 31 -8.01 -6.41 -10.03
C LEU A 31 -9.07 -6.63 -11.12
N GLY A 32 -8.62 -7.20 -12.24
CA GLY A 32 -9.47 -7.43 -13.42
C GLY A 32 -9.49 -6.27 -14.43
N SER A 33 -8.90 -5.10 -14.13
CA SER A 33 -8.85 -3.97 -15.07
C SER A 33 -7.62 -3.97 -15.98
N GLU A 34 -6.52 -4.61 -15.56
CA GLU A 34 -5.23 -4.59 -16.23
C GLU A 34 -4.66 -6.02 -16.35
N GLU A 35 -5.32 -6.87 -17.12
CA GLU A 35 -5.05 -8.30 -17.19
C GLU A 35 -3.60 -8.62 -17.60
N GLN A 36 -3.08 -7.99 -18.65
CA GLN A 36 -1.70 -8.20 -19.11
C GLN A 36 -0.66 -7.81 -18.04
N ARG A 37 -0.87 -6.72 -17.34
CA ARG A 37 -0.02 -6.29 -16.22
C ARG A 37 -0.07 -7.30 -15.08
N TYR A 38 -1.25 -7.78 -14.76
CA TYR A 38 -1.46 -8.77 -13.70
C TYR A 38 -0.75 -10.09 -14.00
N GLU A 39 -0.83 -10.59 -15.25
CA GLU A 39 -0.10 -11.78 -15.69
C GLU A 39 1.42 -11.59 -15.56
N GLN A 40 1.96 -10.45 -15.95
CA GLN A 40 3.38 -10.13 -15.80
C GLN A 40 3.81 -10.11 -14.32
N LEU A 41 3.00 -9.52 -13.45
CA LEU A 41 3.27 -9.47 -12.01
C LEU A 41 3.27 -10.88 -11.40
N THR A 42 2.26 -11.69 -11.66
CA THR A 42 2.17 -13.05 -11.10
C THR A 42 3.31 -13.95 -11.60
N SER A 43 3.81 -13.73 -12.81
CA SER A 43 4.99 -14.41 -13.32
C SER A 43 6.30 -13.95 -12.65
N THR A 44 6.44 -12.64 -12.40
CA THR A 44 7.66 -12.06 -11.82
C THR A 44 7.76 -12.31 -10.31
N TYR A 45 6.63 -12.28 -9.61
CA TYR A 45 6.54 -12.49 -8.15
C TYR A 45 6.01 -13.89 -7.88
N SER A 46 6.77 -14.90 -8.27
CA SER A 46 6.32 -16.30 -8.27
C SER A 46 6.34 -16.97 -6.91
N GLN A 47 7.12 -16.44 -5.94
CA GLN A 47 7.20 -16.96 -4.59
C GLN A 47 6.02 -16.47 -3.75
N SER A 48 5.45 -17.34 -2.92
CA SER A 48 4.41 -16.95 -1.96
C SER A 48 5.00 -16.31 -0.70
N LEU A 49 4.17 -15.55 0.04
CA LEU A 49 4.54 -15.05 1.37
C LEU A 49 4.96 -16.18 2.33
N LEU A 50 4.31 -17.34 2.25
CA LEU A 50 4.65 -18.51 3.08
C LEU A 50 6.07 -19.01 2.75
N GLU A 51 6.41 -19.12 1.47
CA GLU A 51 7.76 -19.52 1.05
C GLU A 51 8.81 -18.46 1.44
N ALA A 52 8.49 -17.17 1.31
CA ALA A 52 9.35 -16.07 1.78
C ALA A 52 9.60 -16.12 3.30
N CYS A 53 8.65 -16.68 4.05
CA CYS A 53 8.80 -16.97 5.48
C CYS A 53 9.41 -18.35 5.78
N ALA A 54 10.07 -18.99 4.81
CA ALA A 54 10.67 -20.33 4.93
C ALA A 54 9.68 -21.43 5.35
N GLY A 55 8.41 -21.32 4.94
CA GLY A 55 7.35 -22.26 5.29
C GLY A 55 6.75 -22.09 6.68
N ASP A 56 7.16 -21.07 7.43
CA ASP A 56 6.60 -20.75 8.75
C ASP A 56 5.23 -20.08 8.60
N ILE A 57 4.17 -20.87 8.80
CA ILE A 57 2.78 -20.44 8.69
C ILE A 57 2.46 -19.33 9.70
N THR A 58 2.95 -19.45 10.92
CA THR A 58 2.70 -18.46 11.99
C THR A 58 3.29 -17.11 11.60
N LYS A 59 4.56 -17.11 11.18
CA LYS A 59 5.24 -15.89 10.73
C LYS A 59 4.56 -15.25 9.52
N ALA A 60 4.15 -16.04 8.53
CA ALA A 60 3.44 -15.53 7.37
C ALA A 60 2.07 -14.93 7.75
N PHE A 61 1.33 -15.59 8.61
CA PHE A 61 0.02 -15.13 9.07
C PHE A 61 0.12 -13.87 9.94
N GLU A 62 1.04 -13.83 10.89
CA GLU A 62 1.30 -12.64 11.73
C GLU A 62 1.74 -11.45 10.88
N GLY A 63 2.68 -11.65 9.95
CA GLY A 63 3.12 -10.60 9.04
C GLY A 63 1.98 -10.02 8.20
N TRP A 64 1.04 -10.86 7.75
CA TRP A 64 -0.15 -10.42 7.03
C TRP A 64 -1.11 -9.62 7.93
N LEU A 65 -1.37 -10.08 9.16
CA LEU A 65 -2.21 -9.35 10.12
C LEU A 65 -1.60 -8.02 10.53
N ASP A 66 -0.30 -7.98 10.78
CA ASP A 66 0.43 -6.76 11.15
C ASP A 66 0.39 -5.73 10.02
N MET A 67 0.49 -6.18 8.77
CA MET A 67 0.33 -5.29 7.61
C MET A 67 -1.08 -4.69 7.56
N GLN A 68 -2.13 -5.48 7.76
CA GLN A 68 -3.50 -4.98 7.79
C GLN A 68 -3.69 -3.97 8.93
N GLN A 69 -3.12 -4.24 10.11
CA GLN A 69 -3.18 -3.32 11.25
C GLN A 69 -2.42 -2.02 10.95
N ALA A 70 -1.26 -2.11 10.31
CA ALA A 70 -0.50 -0.94 9.88
C ALA A 70 -1.28 -0.11 8.85
N MET A 71 -2.00 -0.76 7.94
CA MET A 71 -2.87 -0.11 6.95
C MET A 71 -4.01 0.65 7.63
N ASP A 72 -4.67 0.04 8.62
CA ASP A 72 -5.73 0.69 9.38
C ASP A 72 -5.22 1.88 10.20
N ASN A 73 -4.08 1.73 10.85
CA ASN A 73 -3.42 2.83 11.57
C ASN A 73 -3.06 3.99 10.63
N TYR A 74 -2.54 3.68 9.44
CA TYR A 74 -2.26 4.67 8.43
C TYR A 74 -3.53 5.39 7.97
N ALA A 75 -4.60 4.66 7.66
CA ALA A 75 -5.89 5.22 7.26
C ALA A 75 -6.42 6.19 8.33
N ASN A 76 -6.39 5.79 9.60
CA ASN A 76 -6.79 6.65 10.72
C ASN A 76 -5.94 7.93 10.81
N SER A 77 -4.63 7.85 10.55
CA SER A 77 -3.75 9.03 10.52
C SER A 77 -4.09 10.00 9.38
N GLN A 78 -4.71 9.50 8.31
CA GLN A 78 -5.20 10.29 7.18
C GLN A 78 -6.67 10.72 7.35
N ASN A 79 -7.29 10.49 8.51
CA ASN A 79 -8.71 10.69 8.78
C ASN A 79 -9.63 9.89 7.83
N PHE A 80 -9.17 8.73 7.40
CA PHE A 80 -9.93 7.82 6.56
C PHE A 80 -10.41 6.62 7.40
N ASP A 81 -11.72 6.44 7.49
CA ASP A 81 -12.32 5.33 8.24
C ASP A 81 -12.44 4.09 7.36
N LEU A 82 -11.74 3.01 7.73
CA LEU A 82 -11.83 1.71 7.06
C LEU A 82 -12.92 0.79 7.64
N ASN A 83 -13.63 1.15 8.71
CA ASN A 83 -14.64 0.28 9.29
C ASN A 83 -15.70 -0.16 8.27
N GLY A 84 -15.91 -1.47 8.17
CA GLY A 84 -16.84 -2.08 7.22
C GLY A 84 -16.31 -2.22 5.80
N VAL A 85 -15.10 -1.72 5.51
CA VAL A 85 -14.46 -1.93 4.21
C VAL A 85 -13.93 -3.35 4.12
N ARG A 86 -14.21 -4.01 3.00
CA ARG A 86 -13.78 -5.38 2.70
C ARG A 86 -13.19 -5.42 1.30
N LEU A 87 -11.96 -5.93 1.20
CA LEU A 87 -11.19 -5.95 -0.03
C LEU A 87 -10.70 -7.37 -0.33
N TRP A 88 -10.55 -7.68 -1.60
CA TRP A 88 -9.54 -8.61 -2.05
C TRP A 88 -8.28 -7.82 -2.29
N LEU A 89 -7.14 -8.30 -1.78
CA LEU A 89 -5.82 -7.70 -1.96
C LEU A 89 -4.87 -8.70 -2.57
N HIS A 90 -4.12 -8.28 -3.58
CA HIS A 90 -2.95 -8.97 -4.07
C HIS A 90 -1.75 -8.05 -3.91
N VAL A 91 -0.88 -8.39 -2.98
CA VAL A 91 0.29 -7.57 -2.65
C VAL A 91 1.54 -8.23 -3.22
N PHE A 92 2.39 -7.44 -3.84
CA PHE A 92 3.63 -7.86 -4.49
C PHE A 92 4.80 -7.14 -3.81
N TRP A 93 5.75 -7.90 -3.27
CA TRP A 93 6.90 -7.37 -2.53
C TRP A 93 8.22 -7.64 -3.23
N ALA A 94 9.12 -6.66 -3.14
CA ALA A 94 10.54 -6.86 -3.38
C ALA A 94 11.14 -7.79 -2.30
N GLU A 95 12.34 -8.28 -2.55
CA GLU A 95 13.07 -9.21 -1.68
C GLU A 95 13.31 -8.65 -0.27
N ASN A 96 13.38 -7.33 -0.13
CA ASN A 96 13.60 -6.63 1.13
C ASN A 96 12.30 -6.29 1.90
N GLY A 97 11.14 -6.79 1.45
CA GLY A 97 9.85 -6.53 2.08
C GLY A 97 9.18 -5.20 1.72
N GLN A 98 9.76 -4.41 0.82
CA GLN A 98 9.11 -3.21 0.28
C GLN A 98 7.95 -3.63 -0.64
N ILE A 99 6.81 -2.95 -0.54
CA ILE A 99 5.70 -3.21 -1.45
C ILE A 99 5.99 -2.53 -2.78
N ASP A 100 6.06 -3.33 -3.84
CA ASP A 100 6.24 -2.84 -5.21
C ASP A 100 4.91 -2.50 -5.87
N GLN A 101 3.87 -3.32 -5.65
CA GLN A 101 2.55 -3.15 -6.26
C GLN A 101 1.44 -3.70 -5.35
N ILE A 102 0.23 -3.13 -5.46
CA ILE A 102 -1.00 -3.69 -4.89
C ILE A 102 -2.11 -3.71 -5.93
N GLY A 103 -2.63 -4.90 -6.21
CA GLY A 103 -3.93 -5.07 -6.85
C GLY A 103 -5.02 -5.17 -5.78
N PHE A 104 -6.14 -4.47 -5.97
CA PHE A 104 -7.27 -4.56 -5.05
C PHE A 104 -8.60 -4.67 -5.78
N LEU A 105 -9.61 -5.19 -5.08
CA LEU A 105 -10.99 -5.21 -5.53
C LEU A 105 -11.91 -5.07 -4.31
N LEU A 106 -12.84 -4.13 -4.36
CA LEU A 106 -13.90 -4.02 -3.35
C LEU A 106 -14.80 -5.25 -3.39
N ARG A 107 -15.02 -5.87 -2.24
CA ARG A 107 -15.93 -7.02 -2.16
C ARG A 107 -17.39 -6.56 -2.21
N PRO A 108 -18.32 -7.38 -2.74
CA PRO A 108 -19.75 -7.03 -2.81
C PRO A 108 -20.39 -6.72 -1.45
N ASP A 109 -19.84 -7.31 -0.37
CA ASP A 109 -20.29 -7.11 1.01
C ASP A 109 -19.50 -6.01 1.76
N SER A 110 -18.71 -5.21 1.04
CA SER A 110 -18.00 -4.06 1.59
C SER A 110 -18.95 -2.89 1.83
N ARG A 111 -18.63 -2.08 2.85
CA ARG A 111 -19.19 -0.73 2.95
C ARG A 111 -18.88 0.04 1.67
N LEU A 112 -19.85 0.84 1.23
CA LEU A 112 -19.66 1.70 0.06
C LEU A 112 -18.54 2.71 0.30
N VAL A 113 -17.53 2.69 -0.57
CA VAL A 113 -16.38 3.59 -0.59
C VAL A 113 -15.90 3.69 -2.04
N SER A 114 -15.33 4.84 -2.41
CA SER A 114 -14.81 5.05 -3.76
C SER A 114 -13.53 4.24 -3.99
N GLU A 115 -13.40 3.61 -5.16
CA GLU A 115 -12.16 2.95 -5.60
C GLU A 115 -10.99 3.94 -5.67
N ASP A 116 -11.24 5.18 -6.10
CA ASP A 116 -10.22 6.22 -6.15
C ASP A 116 -9.71 6.60 -4.76
N GLU A 117 -10.58 6.68 -3.76
CA GLU A 117 -10.18 6.93 -2.37
C GLU A 117 -9.31 5.78 -1.83
N ILE A 118 -9.69 4.53 -2.09
CA ILE A 118 -8.87 3.35 -1.72
C ILE A 118 -7.53 3.38 -2.46
N LYS A 119 -7.53 3.71 -3.75
CA LYS A 119 -6.30 3.81 -4.54
C LYS A 119 -5.31 4.84 -3.97
N VAL A 120 -5.80 6.02 -3.61
CA VAL A 120 -4.99 7.09 -2.99
C VAL A 120 -4.47 6.65 -1.62
N LEU A 121 -5.32 6.03 -0.80
CA LEU A 121 -4.93 5.51 0.51
C LEU A 121 -3.80 4.47 0.40
N LEU A 122 -3.97 3.48 -0.47
CA LEU A 122 -2.98 2.42 -0.68
C LEU A 122 -1.66 2.97 -1.25
N ALA A 123 -1.73 3.94 -2.16
CA ALA A 123 -0.55 4.60 -2.71
C ALA A 123 0.28 5.32 -1.63
N GLY A 124 -0.36 6.00 -0.70
CA GLY A 124 0.34 6.61 0.44
C GLY A 124 0.86 5.57 1.44
N PHE A 125 0.12 4.50 1.67
CA PHE A 125 0.52 3.42 2.57
C PHE A 125 1.81 2.72 2.13
N ILE A 126 1.95 2.37 0.86
CA ILE A 126 3.13 1.65 0.35
C ILE A 126 4.44 2.42 0.49
N GLU A 127 4.38 3.74 0.57
CA GLU A 127 5.58 4.58 0.75
C GLU A 127 6.12 4.52 2.19
N GLN A 128 5.28 4.13 3.16
CA GLN A 128 5.64 4.16 4.57
C GLN A 128 5.80 2.76 5.18
N TYR A 129 5.24 1.74 4.53
CA TYR A 129 5.22 0.38 5.07
C TYR A 129 6.28 -0.51 4.43
N ARG A 130 6.91 -1.31 5.27
CA ARG A 130 7.80 -2.40 4.86
C ARG A 130 7.50 -3.64 5.70
N LEU A 131 7.26 -4.76 5.05
CA LEU A 131 7.11 -6.04 5.72
C LEU A 131 8.47 -6.48 6.29
N PRO A 132 8.57 -6.91 7.57
CA PRO A 132 9.83 -7.34 8.18
C PRO A 132 10.21 -8.78 7.76
N VAL A 133 10.20 -9.02 6.45
CA VAL A 133 10.59 -10.30 5.82
C VAL A 133 11.63 -10.00 4.75
N GLN A 134 12.70 -10.80 4.75
CA GLN A 134 13.69 -10.80 3.68
C GLN A 134 13.64 -12.13 2.96
N SER A 135 13.62 -12.10 1.66
CA SER A 135 13.59 -13.26 0.78
C SER A 135 14.71 -13.17 -0.27
N SER A 136 15.07 -14.29 -0.86
CA SER A 136 15.99 -14.34 -2.01
C SER A 136 15.32 -13.99 -3.33
N GLN A 137 14.00 -13.94 -3.35
CA GLN A 137 13.19 -13.67 -4.55
C GLN A 137 12.03 -12.73 -4.20
N LYS A 138 11.51 -12.08 -5.20
CA LYS A 138 10.25 -11.33 -5.11
C LYS A 138 9.10 -12.27 -4.81
N PHE A 139 8.19 -11.82 -3.97
CA PHE A 139 7.09 -12.66 -3.49
C PHE A 139 5.76 -11.93 -3.48
N ASN A 140 4.67 -12.69 -3.34
CA ASN A 140 3.32 -12.17 -3.39
C ASN A 140 2.41 -12.85 -2.35
N HIS A 141 1.26 -12.24 -2.10
CA HIS A 141 0.18 -12.86 -1.35
C HIS A 141 -1.17 -12.31 -1.81
N TYR A 142 -2.10 -13.22 -2.08
CA TYR A 142 -3.48 -12.88 -2.45
C TYR A 142 -4.45 -13.41 -1.41
N THR A 143 -5.20 -12.51 -0.78
CA THR A 143 -6.26 -12.89 0.17
C THR A 143 -7.21 -11.74 0.46
N GLY A 144 -8.26 -12.03 1.24
CA GLY A 144 -9.20 -11.01 1.72
C GLY A 144 -8.64 -10.21 2.89
N ALA A 145 -8.95 -8.91 2.90
CA ALA A 145 -8.78 -8.02 4.04
C ALA A 145 -10.13 -7.46 4.46
N ALA A 146 -10.37 -7.38 5.76
CA ALA A 146 -11.61 -6.85 6.33
C ALA A 146 -11.30 -5.97 7.55
N PHE A 147 -11.92 -4.81 7.60
CA PHE A 147 -11.75 -3.86 8.68
C PHE A 147 -13.03 -3.72 9.49
N PRO A 148 -12.97 -3.64 10.83
CA PRO A 148 -11.78 -3.74 11.67
C PRO A 148 -11.06 -5.09 11.51
N THR A 149 -9.75 -5.09 11.71
CA THR A 149 -8.91 -6.28 11.58
C THR A 149 -9.25 -7.35 12.62
N LEU A 150 -8.82 -8.60 12.41
CA LEU A 150 -9.04 -9.70 13.36
C LEU A 150 -8.42 -9.42 14.74
N SER A 151 -7.28 -8.73 14.79
CA SER A 151 -6.62 -8.33 16.04
C SER A 151 -7.47 -7.35 16.84
N GLN A 152 -8.09 -6.37 16.19
CA GLN A 152 -8.98 -5.40 16.83
C GLN A 152 -10.27 -6.04 17.35
N ARG A 153 -10.84 -7.03 16.64
CA ARG A 153 -12.05 -7.74 17.08
C ARG A 153 -11.84 -8.60 18.32
N ARG A 154 -10.59 -9.05 18.58
CA ARG A 154 -10.26 -9.85 19.76
C ARG A 154 -9.94 -8.99 20.99
N GLY A 155 -9.72 -7.70 20.83
CA GLY A 155 -9.41 -6.74 21.91
C GLY A 155 -10.63 -6.04 22.49
N ASN A 156 -11.83 -6.27 21.94
CA ASN A 156 -13.12 -5.82 22.44
C ASN A 156 -13.90 -7.05 22.93
#